data_b636870e66eeb129f155565d8629e52c
#
_entry.id   b636870e66eeb129f155565d8629e52c
#
_cell.length_a   1.000
_cell.length_b   1.000
_cell.length_c   1.000
_cell.angle_alpha   90.00
_cell.angle_beta   90.00
_cell.angle_gamma   90.00
#
_symmetry.space_group_name_H-M   'P 1'
#
loop_
_entity.id
_entity.type
_entity.pdbx_description
1 polymer ?
#
loop_
_entity_poly.entity_id
_entity_poly.type
_entity_poly.pdbx_seq_one_letter_code
_entity_poly.pdbx_strand_id
1 'polypeptide(L)'
;MESYFNSFRRNIIGIDENIETPFGTKKIVYADWIASGRLYGPIEDIMKKKIGPFVGNTHSETTFTGKLMTNLYEEAKHRIKEHVNASEEDVIITTDTGMTGVLCKFQRILGLKLPEKFKNSLSIPETERPVVFLTHMEHHSNQTTWLETMADVVLLQPTEDLFVDTRQLRRELRKYGDRKLKIGSFTACSNVTGVGTPYYELAEIMHEHDGYCFVDFAASAPYVQIDMHPENKARKLDAIFFSPHKFLGGPGSSGVLVFDKALYKNRIPDNPGGGTVKWTNPWGGHSFFESIEAR
;
A
#
# COMPACT_ATOMS: atom_id res chain seq x y z
N MET A 1 -15.73 8.22 -27.40
CA MET A 1 -14.73 7.65 -26.48
C MET A 1 -13.31 8.04 -26.91
N GLU A 2 -12.91 7.81 -28.15
CA GLU A 2 -11.55 8.13 -28.62
C GLU A 2 -11.20 9.62 -28.55
N SER A 3 -12.10 10.51 -28.93
CA SER A 3 -11.92 11.97 -28.82
C SER A 3 -11.72 12.44 -27.37
N TYR A 4 -12.39 11.83 -26.43
CA TYR A 4 -12.21 12.09 -24.98
C TYR A 4 -10.79 11.70 -24.53
N PHE A 5 -10.35 10.48 -24.82
CA PHE A 5 -9.03 10.02 -24.41
C PHE A 5 -7.88 10.66 -25.18
N ASN A 6 -8.12 11.21 -26.36
CA ASN A 6 -7.09 11.86 -27.14
C ASN A 6 -6.46 13.08 -26.42
N SER A 7 -7.27 13.81 -25.63
CA SER A 7 -6.77 14.93 -24.81
C SER A 7 -5.76 14.49 -23.75
N PHE A 8 -5.94 13.30 -23.19
CA PHE A 8 -4.98 12.70 -22.25
C PHE A 8 -3.78 12.13 -22.99
N ARG A 9 -4.02 11.34 -24.05
CA ARG A 9 -2.97 10.62 -24.79
C ARG A 9 -1.86 11.53 -25.28
N ARG A 10 -2.19 12.64 -25.93
CA ARG A 10 -1.19 13.57 -26.49
C ARG A 10 -0.37 14.33 -25.44
N ASN A 11 -0.79 14.30 -24.18
CA ASN A 11 -0.07 14.90 -23.06
C ASN A 11 0.80 13.88 -22.29
N ILE A 12 0.82 12.62 -22.73
CA ILE A 12 1.73 11.61 -22.18
C ILE A 12 3.13 11.91 -22.70
N ILE A 13 4.08 12.10 -21.80
CA ILE A 13 5.46 12.39 -22.17
C ILE A 13 6.08 11.16 -22.83
N GLY A 14 6.66 11.36 -23.99
CA GLY A 14 7.30 10.31 -24.79
C GLY A 14 6.32 9.44 -25.60
N ILE A 15 5.07 9.89 -25.83
CA ILE A 15 4.09 9.13 -26.62
C ILE A 15 4.51 8.97 -28.10
N ASP A 16 5.24 9.94 -28.64
CA ASP A 16 5.69 9.95 -30.02
C ASP A 16 7.19 9.65 -30.18
N GLU A 17 7.86 9.25 -29.09
CA GLU A 17 9.30 8.95 -29.12
C GLU A 17 9.62 7.69 -29.92
N ASN A 18 10.82 7.71 -30.54
CA ASN A 18 11.36 6.58 -31.25
C ASN A 18 12.57 6.00 -30.54
N ILE A 19 12.79 4.70 -30.75
CA ILE A 19 13.98 3.98 -30.27
C ILE A 19 14.69 3.29 -31.44
N GLU A 20 16.00 3.18 -31.32
CA GLU A 20 16.81 2.38 -32.23
C GLU A 20 16.70 0.91 -31.85
N THR A 21 16.38 0.08 -32.82
CA THR A 21 16.27 -1.37 -32.65
C THR A 21 17.14 -2.09 -33.69
N PRO A 22 17.42 -3.41 -33.53
CA PRO A 22 18.10 -4.20 -34.57
C PRO A 22 17.37 -4.20 -35.94
N PHE A 23 16.09 -3.77 -35.95
CA PHE A 23 15.24 -3.69 -37.14
C PHE A 23 15.02 -2.24 -37.61
N GLY A 24 15.92 -1.32 -37.23
CA GLY A 24 15.83 0.11 -37.50
C GLY A 24 15.04 0.89 -36.45
N THR A 25 14.90 2.19 -36.68
CA THR A 25 14.17 3.11 -35.81
C THR A 25 12.68 2.74 -35.75
N LYS A 26 12.13 2.59 -34.56
CA LYS A 26 10.73 2.24 -34.32
C LYS A 26 10.11 3.18 -33.30
N LYS A 27 8.83 3.54 -33.48
CA LYS A 27 8.06 4.27 -32.49
C LYS A 27 7.85 3.39 -31.25
N ILE A 28 7.98 3.99 -30.06
CA ILE A 28 7.68 3.30 -28.80
C ILE A 28 6.18 2.98 -28.73
N VAL A 29 5.85 1.72 -28.51
CA VAL A 29 4.52 1.27 -28.14
C VAL A 29 4.58 0.82 -26.68
N TYR A 30 4.14 1.69 -25.75
CA TYR A 30 4.12 1.37 -24.33
C TYR A 30 2.76 0.79 -23.95
N ALA A 31 2.73 -0.49 -23.58
CA ALA A 31 1.53 -1.22 -23.22
C ALA A 31 1.58 -1.81 -21.79
N ASP A 32 2.68 -1.59 -21.04
CA ASP A 32 2.91 -2.17 -19.72
C ASP A 32 2.48 -1.22 -18.58
N TRP A 33 1.25 -0.73 -18.67
CA TRP A 33 0.67 0.18 -17.67
C TRP A 33 0.50 -0.46 -16.29
N ILE A 34 0.45 -1.80 -16.22
CA ILE A 34 0.35 -2.54 -14.97
C ILE A 34 1.67 -2.49 -14.17
N ALA A 35 2.81 -2.33 -14.84
CA ALA A 35 4.11 -2.21 -14.20
C ALA A 35 4.40 -0.78 -13.75
N SER A 36 4.09 0.22 -14.61
CA SER A 36 4.27 1.64 -14.29
C SER A 36 3.36 2.49 -15.18
N GLY A 37 2.83 3.59 -14.63
CA GLY A 37 2.24 4.66 -15.42
C GLY A 37 3.30 5.39 -16.25
N ARG A 38 2.85 6.42 -17.01
CA ARG A 38 3.71 7.31 -17.77
C ARG A 38 3.66 8.71 -17.16
N LEU A 39 4.73 9.47 -17.30
CA LEU A 39 4.74 10.89 -16.95
C LEU A 39 3.70 11.64 -17.79
N TYR A 40 3.08 12.64 -17.19
CA TYR A 40 1.99 13.41 -17.78
C TYR A 40 2.29 14.90 -17.74
N GLY A 41 2.41 15.52 -18.91
CA GLY A 41 2.85 16.91 -19.06
C GLY A 41 2.18 17.92 -18.13
N PRO A 42 0.85 17.93 -17.99
CA PRO A 42 0.17 18.86 -17.07
C PRO A 42 0.58 18.71 -15.61
N ILE A 43 0.88 17.49 -15.14
CA ILE A 43 1.37 17.25 -13.76
C ILE A 43 2.80 17.77 -13.63
N GLU A 44 3.67 17.41 -14.57
CA GLU A 44 5.06 17.90 -14.59
C GLU A 44 5.14 19.42 -14.65
N ASP A 45 4.28 20.06 -15.42
CA ASP A 45 4.17 21.51 -15.48
C ASP A 45 3.75 22.15 -14.15
N ILE A 46 2.81 21.53 -13.43
CA ILE A 46 2.43 21.98 -12.08
C ILE A 46 3.60 21.81 -11.12
N MET A 47 4.24 20.65 -11.13
CA MET A 47 5.40 20.38 -10.28
C MET A 47 6.53 21.39 -10.54
N LYS A 48 6.87 21.63 -11.79
CA LYS A 48 7.94 22.56 -12.19
C LYS A 48 7.61 24.03 -11.94
N LYS A 49 6.39 24.47 -12.29
CA LYS A 49 6.05 25.91 -12.36
C LYS A 49 5.36 26.42 -11.11
N LYS A 50 4.59 25.59 -10.39
CA LYS A 50 3.79 26.01 -9.24
C LYS A 50 4.35 25.54 -7.91
N ILE A 51 4.83 24.30 -7.82
CA ILE A 51 5.35 23.71 -6.58
C ILE A 51 6.86 23.93 -6.47
N GLY A 52 7.62 23.66 -7.52
CA GLY A 52 9.08 23.70 -7.54
C GLY A 52 9.70 24.98 -6.99
N PRO A 53 9.20 26.19 -7.33
CA PRO A 53 9.76 27.44 -6.78
C PRO A 53 9.67 27.58 -5.26
N PHE A 54 8.81 26.78 -4.61
CA PHE A 54 8.51 26.87 -3.18
C PHE A 54 8.87 25.60 -2.40
N VAL A 55 9.58 24.67 -3.02
CA VAL A 55 10.01 23.43 -2.35
C VAL A 55 10.80 23.76 -1.08
N GLY A 56 10.36 23.20 0.03
CA GLY A 56 10.97 23.34 1.34
C GLY A 56 10.75 22.05 2.16
N ASN A 57 11.40 21.96 3.30
CA ASN A 57 11.22 20.81 4.19
C ASN A 57 9.82 20.84 4.79
N THR A 58 9.13 19.68 4.79
CA THR A 58 7.89 19.48 5.53
C THR A 58 8.13 19.49 7.04
N HIS A 59 7.08 19.49 7.86
CA HIS A 59 7.14 19.55 9.33
C HIS A 59 7.76 20.85 9.90
N SER A 60 7.79 21.92 9.10
CA SER A 60 8.25 23.24 9.53
C SER A 60 7.16 24.27 9.25
N GLU A 61 6.61 24.86 10.31
CA GLU A 61 5.61 25.93 10.20
C GLU A 61 6.24 27.33 10.29
N THR A 62 7.53 27.40 10.52
CA THR A 62 8.25 28.68 10.76
C THR A 62 8.65 29.40 9.48
N THR A 63 8.65 28.72 8.35
CA THR A 63 8.98 29.29 7.04
C THR A 63 7.81 29.17 6.08
N PHE A 64 7.68 30.12 5.14
CA PHE A 64 6.63 30.08 4.11
C PHE A 64 6.68 28.79 3.30
N THR A 65 7.87 28.41 2.82
CA THR A 65 8.05 27.20 2.00
C THR A 65 7.76 25.91 2.77
N GLY A 66 8.21 25.82 4.03
CA GLY A 66 7.93 24.66 4.88
C GLY A 66 6.42 24.50 5.15
N LYS A 67 5.74 25.61 5.52
CA LYS A 67 4.30 25.60 5.75
C LYS A 67 3.52 25.23 4.49
N LEU A 68 3.89 25.77 3.32
CA LEU A 68 3.24 25.45 2.05
C LEU A 68 3.38 23.97 1.72
N MET A 69 4.59 23.40 1.83
CA MET A 69 4.83 21.98 1.53
C MET A 69 4.12 21.08 2.52
N THR A 70 4.06 21.44 3.81
CA THR A 70 3.30 20.69 4.81
C THR A 70 1.81 20.67 4.45
N ASN A 71 1.24 21.82 4.13
CA ASN A 71 -0.18 21.92 3.76
C ASN A 71 -0.50 21.10 2.49
N LEU A 72 0.36 21.16 1.46
CA LEU A 72 0.18 20.37 0.23
C LEU A 72 0.25 18.87 0.52
N TYR A 73 1.14 18.46 1.41
CA TYR A 73 1.28 17.05 1.80
C TYR A 73 0.04 16.56 2.56
N GLU A 74 -0.45 17.34 3.53
CA GLU A 74 -1.68 17.01 4.28
C GLU A 74 -2.92 16.99 3.38
N GLU A 75 -3.03 17.94 2.45
CA GLU A 75 -4.12 17.95 1.46
C GLU A 75 -4.07 16.70 0.56
N ALA A 76 -2.87 16.29 0.12
CA ALA A 76 -2.71 15.07 -0.67
C ALA A 76 -3.14 13.82 0.10
N LYS A 77 -2.77 13.70 1.38
CA LYS A 77 -3.23 12.61 2.24
C LYS A 77 -4.74 12.60 2.40
N HIS A 78 -5.32 13.78 2.66
CA HIS A 78 -6.77 13.93 2.79
C HIS A 78 -7.51 13.48 1.52
N ARG A 79 -7.06 13.94 0.33
CA ARG A 79 -7.64 13.52 -0.95
C ARG A 79 -7.55 12.01 -1.19
N ILE A 80 -6.44 11.38 -0.79
CA ILE A 80 -6.32 9.93 -0.90
C ILE A 80 -7.32 9.24 0.03
N LYS A 81 -7.44 9.69 1.29
CA LYS A 81 -8.40 9.12 2.26
C LYS A 81 -9.84 9.26 1.77
N GLU A 82 -10.23 10.42 1.24
CA GLU A 82 -11.55 10.62 0.62
C GLU A 82 -11.79 9.65 -0.56
N HIS A 83 -10.79 9.52 -1.43
CA HIS A 83 -10.90 8.68 -2.65
C HIS A 83 -11.11 7.20 -2.34
N VAL A 84 -10.58 6.71 -1.24
CA VAL A 84 -10.70 5.30 -0.82
C VAL A 84 -11.80 5.07 0.22
N ASN A 85 -12.63 6.09 0.49
CA ASN A 85 -13.67 6.08 1.53
C ASN A 85 -13.13 5.66 2.89
N ALA A 86 -11.95 6.23 3.28
CA ALA A 86 -11.38 6.01 4.60
C ALA A 86 -12.15 6.80 5.66
N SER A 87 -12.20 6.28 6.87
CA SER A 87 -12.81 6.92 8.04
C SER A 87 -11.80 7.78 8.81
N GLU A 88 -12.25 8.46 9.86
CA GLU A 88 -11.36 9.15 10.82
C GLU A 88 -10.51 8.19 11.66
N GLU A 89 -10.93 6.93 11.77
CA GLU A 89 -10.18 5.88 12.45
C GLU A 89 -9.04 5.30 11.59
N ASP A 90 -9.01 5.61 10.30
CA ASP A 90 -7.96 5.16 9.41
C ASP A 90 -6.83 6.19 9.32
N VAL A 91 -5.62 5.70 9.29
CA VAL A 91 -4.40 6.50 9.11
C VAL A 91 -3.74 6.18 7.78
N ILE A 92 -3.07 7.17 7.22
CA ILE A 92 -2.34 7.03 5.97
C ILE A 92 -0.84 7.18 6.21
N ILE A 93 -0.07 6.26 5.65
CA ILE A 93 1.40 6.32 5.60
C ILE A 93 1.85 6.24 4.15
N THR A 94 2.78 7.10 3.79
CA THR A 94 3.44 7.06 2.48
C THR A 94 4.93 6.76 2.65
N THR A 95 5.48 6.01 1.71
CA THR A 95 6.93 5.74 1.64
C THR A 95 7.36 5.60 0.18
N ASP A 96 8.61 5.79 -0.08
CA ASP A 96 9.24 6.02 -1.39
C ASP A 96 9.44 4.77 -2.27
N THR A 97 9.12 3.58 -1.78
CA THR A 97 9.38 2.33 -2.52
C THR A 97 8.12 1.61 -3.01
N GLY A 98 7.05 2.34 -3.31
CA GLY A 98 5.79 1.77 -3.77
C GLY A 98 5.14 0.83 -2.75
N MET A 99 4.22 -0.03 -3.21
CA MET A 99 3.48 -0.98 -2.35
C MET A 99 4.42 -1.89 -1.55
N THR A 100 5.50 -2.39 -2.13
CA THR A 100 6.44 -3.27 -1.44
C THR A 100 7.04 -2.61 -0.18
N GLY A 101 7.42 -1.35 -0.30
CA GLY A 101 8.00 -0.59 0.82
C GLY A 101 6.98 -0.35 1.94
N VAL A 102 5.76 0.07 1.59
CA VAL A 102 4.70 0.30 2.59
C VAL A 102 4.29 -0.99 3.28
N LEU A 103 4.21 -2.11 2.56
CA LEU A 103 3.88 -3.41 3.15
C LEU A 103 4.98 -3.88 4.11
N CYS A 104 6.26 -3.76 3.71
CA CYS A 104 7.38 -4.07 4.60
C CYS A 104 7.38 -3.17 5.86
N LYS A 105 7.07 -1.88 5.72
CA LYS A 105 6.89 -0.97 6.86
C LYS A 105 5.73 -1.41 7.74
N PHE A 106 4.59 -1.77 7.14
CA PHE A 106 3.41 -2.23 7.88
C PHE A 106 3.69 -3.51 8.67
N GLN A 107 4.40 -4.47 8.08
CA GLN A 107 4.83 -5.70 8.77
C GLN A 107 5.72 -5.41 9.99
N ARG A 108 6.58 -4.37 9.94
CA ARG A 108 7.37 -3.92 11.10
C ARG A 108 6.49 -3.23 12.13
N ILE A 109 5.54 -2.39 11.72
CA ILE A 109 4.55 -1.75 12.61
C ILE A 109 3.73 -2.80 13.35
N LEU A 110 3.32 -3.87 12.66
CA LEU A 110 2.61 -5.01 13.27
C LEU A 110 3.52 -5.89 14.16
N GLY A 111 4.82 -5.63 14.20
CA GLY A 111 5.78 -6.41 14.99
C GLY A 111 6.09 -7.78 14.41
N LEU A 112 5.87 -8.01 13.12
CA LEU A 112 6.01 -9.31 12.47
C LEU A 112 7.36 -9.56 11.81
N LYS A 113 8.14 -8.50 11.59
CA LYS A 113 9.50 -8.59 11.00
C LYS A 113 10.53 -8.75 12.10
N LEU A 114 11.30 -9.81 11.99
CA LEU A 114 12.50 -10.03 12.84
C LEU A 114 13.76 -9.82 11.99
N PRO A 115 14.82 -9.22 12.56
CA PRO A 115 16.12 -9.27 11.92
C PRO A 115 16.55 -10.74 11.75
N GLU A 116 17.05 -11.11 10.59
CA GLU A 116 17.47 -12.48 10.23
C GLU A 116 18.37 -13.10 11.31
N LYS A 117 19.29 -12.30 11.83
CA LYS A 117 20.22 -12.68 12.92
C LYS A 117 19.50 -13.30 14.13
N PHE A 118 18.28 -12.90 14.44
CA PHE A 118 17.52 -13.35 15.61
C PHE A 118 16.41 -14.34 15.27
N LYS A 119 16.18 -14.64 14.00
CA LYS A 119 15.07 -15.50 13.54
C LYS A 119 15.09 -16.89 14.23
N ASN A 120 16.27 -17.46 14.42
CA ASN A 120 16.44 -18.77 15.07
C ASN A 120 16.65 -18.70 16.60
N SER A 121 16.68 -17.49 17.16
CA SER A 121 16.90 -17.29 18.60
C SER A 121 15.60 -17.11 19.38
N LEU A 122 14.48 -16.96 18.68
CA LEU A 122 13.17 -16.75 19.29
C LEU A 122 12.32 -18.01 19.15
N SER A 123 11.85 -18.50 20.28
CA SER A 123 10.83 -19.55 20.36
C SER A 123 9.49 -18.88 20.64
N ILE A 124 8.60 -18.86 19.65
CA ILE A 124 7.27 -18.27 19.77
C ILE A 124 6.27 -19.43 19.89
N PRO A 125 5.48 -19.49 20.96
CA PRO A 125 4.40 -20.47 21.09
C PRO A 125 3.49 -20.44 19.86
N GLU A 126 2.99 -21.58 19.46
CA GLU A 126 2.18 -21.70 18.25
C GLU A 126 0.95 -20.80 18.27
N THR A 127 0.25 -20.72 19.39
CA THR A 127 -0.92 -19.85 19.59
C THR A 127 -0.62 -18.36 19.50
N GLU A 128 0.62 -17.95 19.80
CA GLU A 128 1.08 -16.56 19.70
C GLU A 128 1.64 -16.21 18.32
N ARG A 129 1.92 -17.22 17.49
CA ARG A 129 2.45 -17.01 16.16
C ARG A 129 1.31 -16.59 15.22
N PRO A 130 1.43 -15.44 14.54
CA PRO A 130 0.43 -15.01 13.57
C PRO A 130 0.27 -16.01 12.42
N VAL A 131 -0.91 -16.04 11.81
CA VAL A 131 -1.14 -16.75 10.54
C VAL A 131 -1.59 -15.76 9.48
N VAL A 132 -1.03 -15.89 8.28
CA VAL A 132 -1.35 -15.05 7.12
C VAL A 132 -1.88 -15.93 5.99
N PHE A 133 -3.06 -15.56 5.48
CA PHE A 133 -3.70 -16.23 4.35
C PHE A 133 -3.48 -15.39 3.10
N LEU A 134 -3.00 -16.03 2.04
CA LEU A 134 -2.73 -15.42 0.74
C LEU A 134 -3.45 -16.20 -0.35
N THR A 135 -3.79 -15.55 -1.46
CA THR A 135 -4.29 -16.27 -2.64
C THR A 135 -3.13 -16.73 -3.53
N HIS A 136 -3.42 -17.60 -4.49
CA HIS A 136 -2.48 -18.00 -5.54
C HIS A 136 -2.21 -16.89 -6.57
N MET A 137 -2.95 -15.76 -6.51
CA MET A 137 -2.86 -14.66 -7.46
C MET A 137 -1.95 -13.52 -6.98
N GLU A 138 -1.33 -13.65 -5.80
CA GLU A 138 -0.57 -12.56 -5.20
C GLU A 138 0.64 -12.17 -6.06
N HIS A 139 0.88 -10.86 -6.15
CA HIS A 139 2.17 -10.37 -6.63
C HIS A 139 3.29 -10.83 -5.67
N HIS A 140 4.50 -11.06 -6.20
CA HIS A 140 5.66 -11.48 -5.41
C HIS A 140 5.87 -10.62 -4.15
N SER A 141 5.62 -9.31 -4.24
CA SER A 141 5.75 -8.41 -3.09
C SER A 141 4.76 -8.73 -1.97
N ASN A 142 3.53 -9.14 -2.30
CA ASN A 142 2.55 -9.53 -1.29
C ASN A 142 2.69 -10.99 -0.84
N GLN A 143 3.50 -11.79 -1.50
CA GLN A 143 3.79 -13.17 -1.10
C GLN A 143 5.12 -13.27 -0.33
N THR A 144 6.23 -12.91 -0.97
CA THR A 144 7.57 -13.13 -0.41
C THR A 144 7.81 -12.33 0.87
N THR A 145 7.24 -11.12 0.96
CA THR A 145 7.41 -10.30 2.17
C THR A 145 6.78 -10.96 3.41
N TRP A 146 5.63 -11.66 3.25
CA TRP A 146 4.99 -12.40 4.34
C TRP A 146 5.74 -13.69 4.69
N LEU A 147 6.26 -14.42 3.69
CA LEU A 147 7.10 -15.61 3.90
C LEU A 147 8.36 -15.29 4.72
N GLU A 148 8.83 -14.06 4.66
CA GLU A 148 9.99 -13.56 5.41
C GLU A 148 9.60 -12.84 6.72
N THR A 149 8.41 -13.12 7.27
CA THR A 149 7.99 -12.71 8.63
C THR A 149 8.09 -13.87 9.60
N MET A 150 7.67 -13.65 10.86
CA MET A 150 7.51 -14.70 11.86
C MET A 150 6.17 -15.47 11.74
N ALA A 151 5.31 -15.09 10.82
CA ALA A 151 3.99 -15.69 10.66
C ALA A 151 4.05 -17.03 9.93
N ASP A 152 3.09 -17.91 10.25
CA ASP A 152 2.78 -19.05 9.38
C ASP A 152 2.01 -18.52 8.16
N VAL A 153 2.39 -18.96 6.96
CA VAL A 153 1.75 -18.50 5.72
C VAL A 153 0.99 -19.64 5.07
N VAL A 154 -0.28 -19.41 4.80
CA VAL A 154 -1.19 -20.35 4.15
C VAL A 154 -1.55 -19.83 2.76
N LEU A 155 -1.15 -20.56 1.73
CA LEU A 155 -1.51 -20.25 0.33
C LEU A 155 -2.80 -20.97 -0.04
N LEU A 156 -3.84 -20.20 -0.34
CA LEU A 156 -5.10 -20.73 -0.86
C LEU A 156 -4.90 -21.21 -2.30
N GLN A 157 -5.27 -22.45 -2.54
CA GLN A 157 -5.18 -23.04 -3.87
C GLN A 157 -6.34 -22.57 -4.74
N PRO A 158 -6.17 -22.48 -6.06
CA PRO A 158 -7.24 -22.14 -6.98
C PRO A 158 -8.33 -23.21 -7.04
N THR A 159 -9.52 -22.81 -7.48
CA THR A 159 -10.53 -23.75 -7.98
C THR A 159 -10.07 -24.34 -9.32
N GLU A 160 -10.84 -25.31 -9.84
CA GLU A 160 -10.59 -25.86 -11.20
C GLU A 160 -10.60 -24.78 -12.29
N ASP A 161 -11.42 -23.72 -12.11
CA ASP A 161 -11.52 -22.58 -13.01
C ASP A 161 -10.48 -21.48 -12.71
N LEU A 162 -9.51 -21.75 -11.85
CA LEU A 162 -8.43 -20.84 -11.44
C LEU A 162 -8.90 -19.60 -10.65
N PHE A 163 -10.09 -19.60 -10.07
CA PHE A 163 -10.56 -18.57 -9.17
C PHE A 163 -10.17 -18.85 -7.71
N VAL A 164 -10.30 -17.83 -6.84
CA VAL A 164 -10.06 -17.98 -5.40
C VAL A 164 -11.16 -18.83 -4.77
N ASP A 165 -10.79 -19.90 -4.05
CA ASP A 165 -11.75 -20.74 -3.29
C ASP A 165 -12.03 -20.15 -1.89
N THR A 166 -13.11 -19.37 -1.76
CA THR A 166 -13.54 -18.79 -0.48
C THR A 166 -13.92 -19.86 0.55
N ARG A 167 -14.37 -21.04 0.12
CA ARG A 167 -14.67 -22.18 1.01
C ARG A 167 -13.40 -22.77 1.60
N GLN A 168 -12.29 -22.75 0.86
CA GLN A 168 -11.00 -23.16 1.40
C GLN A 168 -10.55 -22.21 2.51
N LEU A 169 -10.69 -20.88 2.35
CA LEU A 169 -10.37 -19.93 3.41
C LEU A 169 -11.10 -20.26 4.70
N ARG A 170 -12.42 -20.53 4.65
CA ARG A 170 -13.21 -20.94 5.83
C ARG A 170 -12.69 -22.24 6.46
N ARG A 171 -12.25 -23.22 5.66
CA ARG A 171 -11.67 -24.48 6.17
C ARG A 171 -10.33 -24.25 6.87
N GLU A 172 -9.47 -23.44 6.26
CA GLU A 172 -8.16 -23.13 6.82
C GLU A 172 -8.29 -22.31 8.12
N LEU A 173 -9.12 -21.26 8.15
CA LEU A 173 -9.37 -20.45 9.35
C LEU A 173 -9.81 -21.29 10.56
N ARG A 174 -10.59 -22.35 10.35
CA ARG A 174 -10.97 -23.27 11.45
C ARG A 174 -9.79 -24.04 12.03
N LYS A 175 -8.77 -24.37 11.21
CA LYS A 175 -7.56 -25.06 11.70
C LYS A 175 -6.68 -24.13 12.56
N TYR A 176 -6.75 -22.83 12.30
CA TYR A 176 -5.99 -21.80 13.02
C TYR A 176 -6.88 -20.99 13.97
N GLY A 177 -7.97 -21.59 14.45
CA GLY A 177 -8.95 -20.92 15.31
C GLY A 177 -8.38 -20.40 16.63
N ASP A 178 -7.36 -21.04 17.18
CA ASP A 178 -6.66 -20.69 18.40
C ASP A 178 -5.61 -19.59 18.25
N ARG A 179 -5.29 -19.18 17.00
CA ARG A 179 -4.30 -18.13 16.74
C ARG A 179 -4.87 -16.75 17.08
N LYS A 180 -4.11 -15.97 17.87
CA LYS A 180 -4.53 -14.63 18.30
C LYS A 180 -4.56 -13.60 17.18
N LEU A 181 -3.70 -13.75 16.19
CA LEU A 181 -3.61 -12.83 15.05
C LEU A 181 -3.74 -13.61 13.75
N LYS A 182 -4.85 -13.38 13.07
CA LYS A 182 -5.17 -13.93 11.76
C LYS A 182 -5.27 -12.78 10.74
N ILE A 183 -4.52 -12.85 9.65
CA ILE A 183 -4.46 -11.82 8.62
C ILE A 183 -4.76 -12.48 7.27
N GLY A 184 -5.73 -11.94 6.53
CA GLY A 184 -5.85 -12.16 5.09
C GLY A 184 -5.15 -11.02 4.36
N SER A 185 -4.17 -11.29 3.50
CA SER A 185 -3.52 -10.27 2.67
C SER A 185 -3.72 -10.63 1.20
N PHE A 186 -4.75 -10.03 0.59
CA PHE A 186 -5.27 -10.48 -0.70
C PHE A 186 -5.07 -9.44 -1.78
N THR A 187 -4.65 -9.86 -2.98
CA THR A 187 -4.69 -8.95 -4.12
C THR A 187 -6.12 -8.68 -4.54
N ALA A 188 -6.43 -7.43 -4.90
CA ALA A 188 -7.73 -7.09 -5.47
C ALA A 188 -7.88 -7.60 -6.91
N CYS A 189 -6.74 -7.72 -7.62
CA CYS A 189 -6.70 -8.15 -9.01
C CYS A 189 -5.31 -8.69 -9.35
N SER A 190 -5.26 -9.82 -10.03
CA SER A 190 -4.00 -10.37 -10.53
C SER A 190 -3.34 -9.41 -11.53
N ASN A 191 -2.07 -9.08 -11.30
CA ASN A 191 -1.27 -8.29 -12.24
C ASN A 191 -0.92 -9.05 -13.54
N VAL A 192 -1.12 -10.37 -13.58
CA VAL A 192 -0.81 -11.22 -14.73
C VAL A 192 -2.04 -11.42 -15.62
N THR A 193 -3.17 -11.77 -15.01
CA THR A 193 -4.38 -12.13 -15.75
C THR A 193 -5.44 -11.03 -15.80
N GLY A 194 -5.36 -10.03 -14.91
CA GLY A 194 -6.41 -9.02 -14.74
C GLY A 194 -7.67 -9.55 -14.04
N VAL A 195 -7.67 -10.79 -13.58
CA VAL A 195 -8.81 -11.38 -12.87
C VAL A 195 -8.92 -10.78 -11.47
N GLY A 196 -10.10 -10.22 -11.15
CA GLY A 196 -10.42 -9.70 -9.82
C GLY A 196 -10.68 -10.82 -8.81
N THR A 197 -10.32 -10.58 -7.55
CA THR A 197 -10.63 -11.48 -6.44
C THR A 197 -11.90 -11.03 -5.72
N PRO A 198 -12.61 -11.91 -5.02
CA PRO A 198 -13.78 -11.54 -4.22
C PRO A 198 -13.37 -10.97 -2.86
N TYR A 199 -12.48 -9.95 -2.82
CA TYR A 199 -11.85 -9.46 -1.59
C TYR A 199 -12.84 -8.99 -0.52
N TYR A 200 -14.02 -8.49 -0.86
CA TYR A 200 -15.05 -8.16 0.11
C TYR A 200 -15.67 -9.40 0.78
N GLU A 201 -15.87 -10.50 0.02
CA GLU A 201 -16.30 -11.77 0.60
C GLU A 201 -15.20 -12.37 1.48
N LEU A 202 -13.94 -12.26 1.03
CA LEU A 202 -12.79 -12.69 1.84
C LEU A 202 -12.67 -11.89 3.13
N ALA A 203 -12.94 -10.57 3.11
CA ALA A 203 -12.99 -9.73 4.30
C ALA A 203 -14.08 -10.18 5.28
N GLU A 204 -15.30 -10.42 4.79
CA GLU A 204 -16.41 -10.93 5.60
C GLU A 204 -16.03 -12.25 6.27
N ILE A 205 -15.41 -13.18 5.54
CA ILE A 205 -14.94 -14.47 6.09
C ILE A 205 -13.84 -14.27 7.14
N MET A 206 -12.90 -13.37 6.91
CA MET A 206 -11.85 -13.07 7.89
C MET A 206 -12.46 -12.55 9.19
N HIS A 207 -13.39 -11.59 9.10
CA HIS A 207 -14.05 -11.00 10.28
C HIS A 207 -14.93 -11.99 11.03
N GLU A 208 -15.62 -12.91 10.36
CA GLU A 208 -16.35 -14.01 10.99
C GLU A 208 -15.47 -14.90 11.88
N HIS A 209 -14.15 -14.84 11.71
CA HIS A 209 -13.17 -15.63 12.44
C HIS A 209 -12.18 -14.77 13.25
N ASP A 210 -12.56 -13.54 13.62
CA ASP A 210 -11.74 -12.57 14.35
C ASP A 210 -10.38 -12.28 13.67
N GLY A 211 -10.35 -12.26 12.35
CA GLY A 211 -9.20 -11.94 11.53
C GLY A 211 -9.30 -10.54 10.92
N TYR A 212 -8.18 -10.04 10.39
CA TYR A 212 -8.08 -8.79 9.64
C TYR A 212 -7.97 -9.05 8.14
N CYS A 213 -8.53 -8.15 7.33
CA CYS A 213 -8.42 -8.21 5.89
C CYS A 213 -7.61 -7.02 5.34
N PHE A 214 -6.49 -7.32 4.71
CA PHE A 214 -5.64 -6.37 4.01
C PHE A 214 -5.74 -6.61 2.50
N VAL A 215 -5.82 -5.53 1.71
CA VAL A 215 -6.01 -5.67 0.25
C VAL A 215 -4.96 -4.91 -0.53
N ASP A 216 -4.29 -5.63 -1.43
CA ASP A 216 -3.33 -5.10 -2.39
C ASP A 216 -4.06 -4.61 -3.65
N PHE A 217 -4.15 -3.29 -3.79
CA PHE A 217 -4.71 -2.63 -4.96
C PHE A 217 -3.66 -2.19 -5.98
N ALA A 218 -2.39 -2.59 -5.84
CA ALA A 218 -1.32 -2.08 -6.69
C ALA A 218 -1.57 -2.26 -8.19
N ALA A 219 -2.24 -3.33 -8.60
CA ALA A 219 -2.57 -3.58 -10.00
C ALA A 219 -3.84 -2.85 -10.46
N SER A 220 -4.80 -2.63 -9.57
CA SER A 220 -6.15 -2.21 -9.93
C SER A 220 -6.53 -0.79 -9.47
N ALA A 221 -5.81 -0.19 -8.54
CA ALA A 221 -6.14 1.13 -7.99
C ALA A 221 -6.41 2.23 -9.04
N PRO A 222 -5.70 2.29 -10.19
CA PRO A 222 -6.00 3.29 -11.22
C PRO A 222 -7.35 3.07 -11.95
N TYR A 223 -7.99 1.91 -11.77
CA TYR A 223 -9.09 1.46 -12.64
C TYR A 223 -10.38 1.12 -11.89
N VAL A 224 -10.31 0.98 -10.57
CA VAL A 224 -11.47 0.60 -9.73
C VAL A 224 -11.71 1.62 -8.64
N GLN A 225 -12.97 1.78 -8.24
CA GLN A 225 -13.26 2.51 -7.02
C GLN A 225 -12.90 1.64 -5.81
N ILE A 226 -12.14 2.20 -4.89
CA ILE A 226 -11.79 1.57 -3.62
C ILE A 226 -12.74 2.09 -2.56
N ASP A 227 -13.34 1.18 -1.80
CA ASP A 227 -14.22 1.51 -0.68
C ASP A 227 -13.77 0.70 0.56
N MET A 228 -13.10 1.36 1.51
CA MET A 228 -12.65 0.71 2.74
C MET A 228 -13.81 0.42 3.70
N HIS A 229 -14.91 1.19 3.61
CA HIS A 229 -16.04 1.10 4.54
C HIS A 229 -17.36 0.93 3.80
N PRO A 230 -17.58 -0.19 3.10
CA PRO A 230 -18.84 -0.46 2.41
C PRO A 230 -20.02 -0.51 3.40
N GLU A 231 -21.25 -0.40 2.90
CA GLU A 231 -22.48 -0.46 3.71
C GLU A 231 -22.53 -1.70 4.60
N ASN A 232 -22.15 -2.86 4.06
CA ASN A 232 -22.00 -4.08 4.86
C ASN A 232 -20.70 -4.01 5.67
N LYS A 233 -20.81 -3.68 6.95
CA LYS A 233 -19.67 -3.51 7.88
C LYS A 233 -18.80 -4.76 8.04
N ALA A 234 -19.34 -5.95 7.80
CA ALA A 234 -18.55 -7.18 7.79
C ALA A 234 -17.54 -7.25 6.64
N ARG A 235 -17.70 -6.39 5.63
CA ARG A 235 -16.84 -6.31 4.44
C ARG A 235 -15.84 -5.16 4.47
N LYS A 236 -15.68 -4.48 5.62
CA LYS A 236 -14.67 -3.43 5.74
C LYS A 236 -13.28 -3.97 5.40
N LEU A 237 -12.41 -3.08 4.89
CA LEU A 237 -11.01 -3.40 4.66
C LEU A 237 -10.18 -2.77 5.77
N ASP A 238 -9.45 -3.59 6.53
CA ASP A 238 -8.67 -3.12 7.69
C ASP A 238 -7.37 -2.43 7.27
N ALA A 239 -6.86 -2.76 6.10
CA ALA A 239 -5.77 -2.05 5.44
C ALA A 239 -5.86 -2.20 3.92
N ILE A 240 -5.42 -1.15 3.23
CA ILE A 240 -5.20 -1.19 1.78
C ILE A 240 -3.83 -0.62 1.46
N PHE A 241 -3.22 -1.10 0.40
CA PHE A 241 -1.96 -0.58 -0.10
C PHE A 241 -1.91 -0.61 -1.62
N PHE A 242 -1.27 0.41 -2.17
CA PHE A 242 -1.12 0.54 -3.63
C PHE A 242 0.08 1.40 -4.01
N SER A 243 0.38 1.40 -5.30
CA SER A 243 1.54 2.06 -5.89
C SER A 243 1.10 3.18 -6.84
N PRO A 244 1.02 4.44 -6.40
CA PRO A 244 0.60 5.55 -7.28
C PRO A 244 1.48 5.73 -8.52
N HIS A 245 2.72 5.24 -8.54
CA HIS A 245 3.56 5.26 -9.75
C HIS A 245 2.94 4.50 -10.95
N LYS A 246 1.91 3.70 -10.74
CA LYS A 246 1.15 3.01 -11.79
C LYS A 246 0.02 3.86 -12.38
N PHE A 247 -0.30 5.00 -11.77
CA PHE A 247 -1.27 5.94 -12.31
C PHE A 247 -0.66 6.78 -13.45
N LEU A 248 -1.50 7.34 -14.28
CA LEU A 248 -1.06 8.35 -15.25
C LEU A 248 -0.48 9.57 -14.51
N GLY A 249 0.75 9.95 -14.83
CA GLY A 249 1.48 11.00 -14.12
C GLY A 249 2.06 10.59 -12.77
N GLY A 250 1.96 9.30 -12.40
CA GLY A 250 2.40 8.79 -11.12
C GLY A 250 3.87 8.38 -10.94
N PRO A 251 4.69 8.16 -12.01
CA PRO A 251 6.09 7.81 -11.81
C PRO A 251 6.81 8.78 -10.87
N GLY A 252 7.58 8.24 -9.91
CA GLY A 252 8.28 9.02 -8.88
C GLY A 252 7.46 9.22 -7.59
N SER A 253 6.19 8.80 -7.54
CA SER A 253 5.38 8.90 -6.32
C SER A 253 5.70 7.81 -5.30
N SER A 254 5.44 8.12 -4.03
CA SER A 254 5.53 7.17 -2.92
C SER A 254 4.47 6.08 -2.99
N GLY A 255 4.75 4.93 -2.37
CA GLY A 255 3.71 3.96 -2.06
C GLY A 255 2.72 4.50 -1.03
N VAL A 256 1.51 3.97 -1.02
CA VAL A 256 0.43 4.37 -0.09
C VAL A 256 -0.06 3.17 0.68
N LEU A 257 -0.18 3.34 1.98
CA LEU A 257 -0.84 2.44 2.93
C LEU A 257 -1.90 3.24 3.70
N VAL A 258 -3.13 2.77 3.70
CA VAL A 258 -4.21 3.27 4.57
C VAL A 258 -4.69 2.11 5.41
N PHE A 259 -4.81 2.31 6.73
CA PHE A 259 -5.16 1.21 7.64
C PHE A 259 -5.84 1.72 8.93
N ASP A 260 -6.60 0.84 9.57
CA ASP A 260 -7.24 1.10 10.86
C ASP A 260 -6.17 1.38 11.93
N LYS A 261 -6.24 2.55 12.56
CA LYS A 261 -5.27 3.00 13.59
C LYS A 261 -5.15 2.03 14.78
N ALA A 262 -6.18 1.21 15.04
CA ALA A 262 -6.14 0.19 16.10
C ALA A 262 -5.05 -0.87 15.88
N LEU A 263 -4.56 -1.03 14.64
CA LEU A 263 -3.44 -1.91 14.30
C LEU A 263 -2.06 -1.33 14.70
N TYR A 264 -1.97 -0.02 14.92
CA TYR A 264 -0.71 0.62 15.33
C TYR A 264 -0.59 0.69 16.86
N LYS A 265 0.10 -0.26 17.45
CA LYS A 265 0.28 -0.35 18.91
C LYS A 265 1.66 0.10 19.41
N ASN A 266 2.57 0.43 18.51
CA ASN A 266 3.95 0.75 18.85
C ASN A 266 4.05 2.14 19.48
N ARG A 267 4.82 2.25 20.55
CA ARG A 267 5.17 3.53 21.19
C ARG A 267 6.32 4.24 20.47
N ILE A 268 7.20 3.47 19.85
CA ILE A 268 8.36 3.96 19.09
C ILE A 268 8.00 3.88 17.62
N PRO A 269 8.22 4.97 16.85
CA PRO A 269 8.06 4.95 15.40
C PRO A 269 8.91 3.88 14.73
N ASP A 270 8.45 3.33 13.61
CA ASP A 270 9.24 2.38 12.80
C ASP A 270 10.58 2.98 12.31
N ASN A 271 10.57 4.26 11.99
CA ASN A 271 11.73 5.03 11.58
C ASN A 271 11.93 6.23 12.52
N PRO A 272 12.49 6.06 13.72
CA PRO A 272 12.73 7.18 14.63
C PRO A 272 13.74 8.16 14.04
N GLY A 273 13.42 9.45 14.06
CA GLY A 273 14.28 10.49 13.48
C GLY A 273 13.66 11.88 13.58
N GLY A 274 14.28 12.87 12.95
CA GLY A 274 13.93 14.28 13.08
C GLY A 274 12.47 14.60 12.73
N GLY A 275 11.86 13.89 11.77
CA GLY A 275 10.46 14.09 11.39
C GLY A 275 9.44 13.45 12.34
N THR A 276 9.87 12.62 13.31
CA THR A 276 8.96 11.87 14.19
C THR A 276 9.06 12.27 15.66
N VAL A 277 10.07 13.06 16.03
CA VAL A 277 10.28 13.52 17.41
C VAL A 277 9.58 14.83 17.70
N LYS A 278 8.94 14.92 18.86
CA LYS A 278 8.37 16.15 19.40
C LYS A 278 9.47 17.04 20.01
N TRP A 279 10.43 16.42 20.68
CA TRP A 279 11.60 17.10 21.23
C TRP A 279 12.73 16.11 21.53
N THR A 280 13.95 16.62 21.54
CA THR A 280 15.16 15.93 22.02
C THR A 280 15.98 16.86 22.89
N ASN A 281 16.92 16.31 23.68
CA ASN A 281 17.89 17.08 24.44
C ASN A 281 19.30 16.46 24.36
N PRO A 282 20.38 17.19 24.75
CA PRO A 282 21.75 16.71 24.65
C PRO A 282 22.08 15.51 25.57
N TRP A 283 21.23 15.18 26.52
CA TRP A 283 21.45 14.12 27.50
C TRP A 283 20.69 12.82 27.15
N GLY A 284 20.21 12.69 25.91
CA GLY A 284 19.54 11.48 25.41
C GLY A 284 18.03 11.43 25.69
N GLY A 285 17.45 12.45 26.33
CA GLY A 285 16.01 12.55 26.51
C GLY A 285 15.35 12.90 25.19
N HIS A 286 14.21 12.25 24.89
CA HIS A 286 13.42 12.50 23.69
C HIS A 286 11.97 12.07 23.89
N SER A 287 11.10 12.60 23.04
CA SER A 287 9.69 12.19 22.94
C SER A 287 9.24 12.23 21.48
N PHE A 288 8.36 11.31 21.10
CA PHE A 288 7.78 11.24 19.77
C PHE A 288 6.41 11.94 19.73
N PHE A 289 5.95 12.30 18.52
CA PHE A 289 4.59 12.78 18.35
C PHE A 289 3.58 11.68 18.73
N GLU A 290 2.40 12.09 19.23
CA GLU A 290 1.32 11.16 19.57
C GLU A 290 0.55 10.70 18.33
N SER A 291 0.39 11.60 17.35
CA SER A 291 -0.26 11.29 16.07
C SER A 291 0.52 10.23 15.31
N ILE A 292 -0.14 9.16 14.90
CA ILE A 292 0.45 8.07 14.12
C ILE A 292 0.94 8.58 12.77
N GLU A 293 0.18 9.48 12.13
CA GLU A 293 0.54 10.04 10.82
C GLU A 293 1.72 11.03 10.87
N ALA A 294 2.08 11.49 12.06
CA ALA A 294 3.21 12.39 12.30
C ALA A 294 4.49 11.64 12.74
N ARG A 295 4.47 10.29 12.82
CA ARG A 295 5.60 9.50 13.32
C ARG A 295 5.87 8.20 12.53
#